data_50b4e25fe3e03ba8b054851188dfa1ad
#
_entry.id   50b4e25fe3e03ba8b054851188dfa1ad
#
_cell.length_a   1.000
_cell.length_b   1.000
_cell.length_c   1.000
_cell.angle_alpha   90.00
_cell.angle_beta   90.00
_cell.angle_gamma   90.00
#
_symmetry.space_group_name_H-M   'P 1'
#
loop_
_entity.id
_entity.type
_entity.pdbx_description
1 polymer ?
#
loop_
_entity_poly.entity_id
_entity_poly.type
_entity_poly.pdbx_seq_one_letter_code
_entity_poly.pdbx_strand_id
1 'polypeptide(L)'
;MIHFLHTRIRVADMEASIAFYLQLGFELGEQKDSPAGNKLAFLHLPGNEHFLELCWSPDYEVAVPEDLMHTAVGVQDIISYCDKLENAGIEIWPSAWREKFSSGKRKMAFVTDPDGYEVEILERS
;
A
#
# COMPACT_ATOMS: atom_id res chain seq x y z
N MET A 1 -12.13 -23.71 -9.63
CA MET A 1 -11.07 -22.71 -9.73
C MET A 1 -11.01 -21.92 -8.44
N ILE A 2 -9.81 -21.70 -7.90
CA ILE A 2 -9.60 -20.93 -6.68
C ILE A 2 -9.16 -19.53 -7.09
N HIS A 3 -9.76 -18.51 -6.47
CA HIS A 3 -9.40 -17.11 -6.71
C HIS A 3 -8.75 -16.52 -5.46
N PHE A 4 -7.70 -15.73 -5.64
CA PHE A 4 -7.05 -15.00 -4.56
C PHE A 4 -7.82 -13.69 -4.37
N LEU A 5 -8.65 -13.59 -3.33
CA LEU A 5 -9.59 -12.48 -3.19
C LEU A 5 -9.04 -11.25 -2.49
N HIS A 6 -8.43 -11.43 -1.32
CA HIS A 6 -7.92 -10.28 -0.59
C HIS A 6 -6.84 -10.66 0.42
N THR A 7 -6.10 -9.65 0.85
CA THR A 7 -5.15 -9.72 1.95
C THR A 7 -5.59 -8.72 3.00
N ARG A 8 -5.62 -9.13 4.26
CA ARG A 8 -5.95 -8.24 5.38
C ARG A 8 -4.68 -7.75 6.04
N ILE A 9 -4.64 -6.44 6.36
CA ILE A 9 -3.64 -5.88 7.25
C ILE A 9 -4.36 -5.17 8.41
N ARG A 10 -3.69 -5.15 9.57
CA ARG A 10 -4.19 -4.47 10.76
C ARG A 10 -3.72 -3.02 10.73
N VAL A 11 -4.61 -2.09 11.05
CA VAL A 11 -4.29 -0.66 11.05
C VAL A 11 -4.64 -0.05 12.41
N ALA A 12 -3.82 0.90 12.86
CA ALA A 12 -4.05 1.62 14.10
C ALA A 12 -4.98 2.82 13.91
N ASP A 13 -4.94 3.45 12.73
CA ASP A 13 -5.73 4.62 12.39
C ASP A 13 -6.32 4.40 11.00
N MET A 14 -7.61 4.06 10.96
CA MET A 14 -8.28 3.72 9.69
C MET A 14 -8.24 4.89 8.71
N GLU A 15 -8.50 6.11 9.16
CA GLU A 15 -8.54 7.28 8.26
C GLU A 15 -7.17 7.58 7.65
N ALA A 16 -6.12 7.51 8.46
CA ALA A 16 -4.75 7.74 7.98
C ALA A 16 -4.34 6.68 6.96
N SER A 17 -4.68 5.42 7.20
CA SER A 17 -4.35 4.34 6.29
C SER A 17 -5.12 4.44 4.98
N ILE A 18 -6.41 4.74 5.03
CA ILE A 18 -7.20 4.95 3.82
C ILE A 18 -6.58 6.09 3.00
N ALA A 19 -6.30 7.24 3.63
CA ALA A 19 -5.71 8.40 2.94
C ALA A 19 -4.40 8.04 2.25
N PHE A 20 -3.54 7.27 2.92
CA PHE A 20 -2.26 6.83 2.34
C PHE A 20 -2.47 5.99 1.08
N TYR A 21 -3.32 4.97 1.15
CA TYR A 21 -3.53 4.09 0.00
C TYR A 21 -4.26 4.78 -1.15
N LEU A 22 -5.14 5.74 -0.86
CA LEU A 22 -5.76 6.55 -1.92
C LEU A 22 -4.70 7.36 -2.68
N GLN A 23 -3.66 7.85 -2.00
CA GLN A 23 -2.57 8.55 -2.66
C GLN A 23 -1.76 7.62 -3.57
N LEU A 24 -1.68 6.33 -3.23
CA LEU A 24 -1.01 5.35 -4.11
C LEU A 24 -1.84 5.02 -5.36
N GLY A 25 -3.12 5.34 -5.37
CA GLY A 25 -4.00 5.05 -6.51
C GLY A 25 -5.11 4.06 -6.21
N PHE A 26 -5.20 3.56 -4.97
CA PHE A 26 -6.30 2.69 -4.59
C PHE A 26 -7.61 3.48 -4.51
N GLU A 27 -8.71 2.78 -4.73
CA GLU A 27 -10.05 3.33 -4.60
C GLU A 27 -10.73 2.68 -3.40
N LEU A 28 -11.42 3.51 -2.60
CA LEU A 28 -12.17 3.02 -1.44
C LEU A 28 -13.47 2.37 -1.90
N GLY A 29 -13.64 1.12 -1.57
CA GLY A 29 -14.87 0.39 -1.79
C GLY A 29 -15.73 0.37 -0.55
N GLU A 30 -16.24 -0.80 -0.19
CA GLU A 30 -17.12 -0.96 0.96
C GLU A 30 -16.39 -0.73 2.28
N GLN A 31 -17.08 -0.10 3.22
CA GLN A 31 -16.67 -0.05 4.62
C GLN A 31 -17.78 -0.67 5.44
N LYS A 32 -17.40 -1.47 6.43
CA LYS A 32 -18.40 -2.11 7.29
C LYS A 32 -17.83 -2.44 8.66
N ASP A 33 -18.74 -2.65 9.61
CA ASP A 33 -18.39 -3.14 10.94
C ASP A 33 -18.63 -4.64 10.99
N SER A 34 -17.71 -5.38 11.58
CA SER A 34 -17.90 -6.81 11.81
C SER A 34 -18.65 -7.03 13.14
N PRO A 35 -19.30 -8.20 13.31
CA PRO A 35 -19.98 -8.52 14.57
C PRO A 35 -19.06 -8.48 15.79
N ALA A 36 -17.76 -8.68 15.61
CA ALA A 36 -16.78 -8.65 16.68
C ALA A 36 -16.31 -7.24 17.05
N GLY A 37 -16.88 -6.20 16.46
CA GLY A 37 -16.50 -4.80 16.72
C GLY A 37 -15.35 -4.28 15.91
N ASN A 38 -14.90 -5.04 14.90
CA ASN A 38 -13.85 -4.57 13.99
C ASN A 38 -14.44 -3.62 12.96
N LYS A 39 -13.64 -2.64 12.53
CA LYS A 39 -13.97 -1.79 11.38
C LYS A 39 -13.16 -2.26 10.20
N LEU A 40 -13.82 -2.44 9.05
CA LEU A 40 -13.20 -2.94 7.83
C LEU A 40 -13.35 -1.92 6.72
N ALA A 41 -12.31 -1.79 5.90
CA ALA A 41 -12.35 -0.98 4.67
C ALA A 41 -11.67 -1.75 3.56
N PHE A 42 -12.31 -1.79 2.40
CA PHE A 42 -11.82 -2.52 1.22
C PHE A 42 -11.26 -1.54 0.22
N LEU A 43 -10.00 -1.72 -0.14
CA LEU A 43 -9.28 -0.85 -1.06
C LEU A 43 -8.97 -1.63 -2.34
N HIS A 44 -9.38 -1.09 -3.47
CA HIS A 44 -9.29 -1.75 -4.76
C HIS A 44 -8.42 -0.96 -5.72
N LEU A 45 -7.75 -1.68 -6.62
CA LEU A 45 -7.12 -1.08 -7.79
C LEU A 45 -7.94 -1.44 -9.02
N PRO A 46 -8.24 -0.47 -9.91
CA PRO A 46 -9.03 -0.75 -11.11
C PRO A 46 -8.47 -1.92 -11.93
N GLY A 47 -9.34 -2.83 -12.34
CA GLY A 47 -8.97 -3.99 -13.13
C GLY A 47 -8.34 -5.14 -12.36
N ASN A 48 -8.21 -5.03 -11.04
CA ASN A 48 -7.65 -6.08 -10.20
C ASN A 48 -8.75 -6.78 -9.40
N GLU A 49 -8.76 -8.11 -9.41
CA GLU A 49 -9.69 -8.86 -8.57
C GLU A 49 -9.26 -8.83 -7.10
N HIS A 50 -7.97 -9.03 -6.86
CA HIS A 50 -7.42 -9.02 -5.51
C HIS A 50 -7.49 -7.61 -4.92
N PHE A 51 -7.89 -7.48 -3.66
CA PHE A 51 -7.95 -6.20 -2.98
C PHE A 51 -7.32 -6.25 -1.59
N LEU A 52 -7.07 -5.08 -1.03
CA LEU A 52 -6.48 -4.93 0.30
C LEU A 52 -7.60 -4.62 1.29
N GLU A 53 -7.69 -5.43 2.37
CA GLU A 53 -8.65 -5.21 3.43
C GLU A 53 -7.94 -4.60 4.63
N LEU A 54 -8.35 -3.40 5.02
CA LEU A 54 -7.87 -2.77 6.25
C LEU A 54 -8.79 -3.18 7.41
N CYS A 55 -8.20 -3.56 8.53
CA CYS A 55 -8.95 -3.99 9.71
C CYS A 55 -8.48 -3.21 10.94
N TRP A 56 -9.39 -2.46 11.55
CA TRP A 56 -9.16 -1.78 12.81
C TRP A 56 -9.94 -2.49 13.92
N SER A 57 -9.31 -2.65 15.07
CA SER A 57 -9.97 -3.27 16.24
C SER A 57 -9.65 -2.44 17.48
N PRO A 58 -10.64 -2.22 18.38
CA PRO A 58 -10.46 -1.28 19.52
C PRO A 58 -9.37 -1.70 20.51
N ASP A 59 -9.16 -3.00 20.68
CA ASP A 59 -8.24 -3.50 21.68
C ASP A 59 -7.03 -4.22 21.08
N TYR A 60 -6.74 -3.95 19.82
CA TYR A 60 -5.61 -4.57 19.12
C TYR A 60 -4.49 -3.54 18.93
N GLU A 61 -3.35 -3.83 19.52
CA GLU A 61 -2.15 -2.99 19.31
C GLU A 61 -1.45 -3.45 18.04
N VAL A 62 -1.33 -2.52 17.08
CA VAL A 62 -0.65 -2.81 15.81
C VAL A 62 0.84 -2.65 16.00
N ALA A 63 1.59 -3.71 15.73
CA ALA A 63 3.05 -3.70 15.75
C ALA A 63 3.55 -4.40 14.50
N VAL A 64 4.25 -3.65 13.64
CA VAL A 64 4.75 -4.16 12.37
C VAL A 64 6.27 -4.16 12.41
N PRO A 65 6.90 -5.31 12.74
CA PRO A 65 8.35 -5.42 12.72
C PRO A 65 8.88 -5.15 11.31
N GLU A 66 10.13 -4.67 11.25
CA GLU A 66 10.81 -4.45 9.98
C GLU A 66 10.80 -5.74 9.15
N ASP A 67 10.45 -5.59 7.89
CA ASP A 67 10.45 -6.69 6.92
C ASP A 67 9.53 -7.86 7.27
N LEU A 68 8.44 -7.57 8.02
CA LEU A 68 7.46 -8.60 8.36
C LEU A 68 6.75 -9.14 7.11
N MET A 69 6.29 -8.24 6.30
CA MET A 69 5.63 -8.54 5.02
C MET A 69 5.56 -7.26 4.19
N HIS A 70 5.40 -7.42 2.90
CA HIS A 70 5.10 -6.27 2.04
C HIS A 70 4.13 -6.70 0.94
N THR A 71 3.41 -5.72 0.42
CA THR A 71 2.61 -5.87 -0.79
C THR A 71 3.38 -5.24 -1.95
N ALA A 72 2.99 -5.52 -3.17
CA ALA A 72 3.65 -4.95 -4.34
C ALA A 72 2.62 -4.47 -5.34
N VAL A 73 2.90 -3.34 -5.96
CA VAL A 73 2.09 -2.78 -7.04
C VAL A 73 2.94 -2.57 -8.29
N GLY A 74 2.36 -2.75 -9.45
CA GLY A 74 3.03 -2.53 -10.73
C GLY A 74 2.58 -1.22 -11.35
N VAL A 75 3.52 -0.41 -11.82
CA VAL A 75 3.25 0.86 -12.49
C VAL A 75 3.99 0.90 -13.83
N GLN A 76 3.48 1.67 -14.78
CA GLN A 76 4.11 1.76 -16.10
C GLN A 76 5.31 2.70 -16.12
N ASP A 77 5.22 3.84 -15.43
CA ASP A 77 6.27 4.86 -15.37
C ASP A 77 6.58 5.13 -13.90
N ILE A 78 7.59 4.45 -13.38
CA ILE A 78 7.92 4.52 -11.97
C ILE A 78 8.49 5.90 -11.58
N ILE A 79 9.19 6.56 -12.50
CA ILE A 79 9.75 7.89 -12.20
C ILE A 79 8.63 8.89 -11.99
N SER A 80 7.68 8.94 -12.90
CA SER A 80 6.52 9.82 -12.80
C SER A 80 5.69 9.51 -11.55
N TYR A 81 5.48 8.22 -11.29
CA TYR A 81 4.71 7.76 -10.13
C TYR A 81 5.38 8.17 -8.82
N CYS A 82 6.68 7.93 -8.68
CA CYS A 82 7.41 8.29 -7.46
C CYS A 82 7.54 9.80 -7.29
N ASP A 83 7.69 10.57 -8.36
CA ASP A 83 7.68 12.03 -8.29
C ASP A 83 6.36 12.55 -7.72
N LYS A 84 5.25 11.99 -8.17
CA LYS A 84 3.92 12.36 -7.68
C LYS A 84 3.78 12.07 -6.18
N LEU A 85 4.27 10.91 -5.75
CA LEU A 85 4.20 10.54 -4.33
C LEU A 85 5.07 11.46 -3.46
N GLU A 86 6.29 11.79 -3.90
CA GLU A 86 7.14 12.71 -3.17
C GLU A 86 6.52 14.10 -3.07
N ASN A 87 5.90 14.57 -4.13
CA ASN A 87 5.20 15.85 -4.12
C ASN A 87 4.01 15.85 -3.16
N ALA A 88 3.45 14.69 -2.87
CA ALA A 88 2.37 14.52 -1.89
C ALA A 88 2.90 14.31 -0.46
N GLY A 89 4.21 14.34 -0.27
CA GLY A 89 4.83 14.19 1.05
C GLY A 89 5.15 12.76 1.45
N ILE A 90 5.08 11.81 0.52
CA ILE A 90 5.41 10.41 0.79
C ILE A 90 6.88 10.17 0.47
N GLU A 91 7.63 9.68 1.45
CA GLU A 91 9.04 9.36 1.29
C GLU A 91 9.22 8.10 0.44
N ILE A 92 10.14 8.16 -0.52
CA ILE A 92 10.49 7.02 -1.38
C ILE A 92 11.80 6.44 -0.90
N TRP A 93 11.84 5.13 -0.77
CA TRP A 93 13.07 4.41 -0.45
C TRP A 93 13.45 3.51 -1.62
N PRO A 94 14.74 3.40 -1.99
CA PRO A 94 15.88 4.11 -1.43
C PRO A 94 15.91 5.59 -1.82
N SER A 95 16.53 6.42 -0.99
CA SER A 95 16.56 7.87 -1.23
C SER A 95 17.19 8.27 -2.56
N ALA A 96 18.11 7.45 -3.07
CA ALA A 96 18.78 7.68 -4.35
C ALA A 96 18.08 6.96 -5.51
N TRP A 97 16.79 6.76 -5.45
CA TRP A 97 16.05 5.97 -6.44
C TRP A 97 16.18 6.52 -7.87
N ARG A 98 16.21 7.85 -8.05
CA ARG A 98 16.35 8.44 -9.37
C ARG A 98 17.65 8.03 -10.05
N GLU A 99 18.75 8.08 -9.30
CA GLU A 99 20.07 7.71 -9.82
C GLU A 99 20.13 6.22 -10.16
N LYS A 100 19.53 5.38 -9.33
CA LYS A 100 19.49 3.95 -9.59
C LYS A 100 18.73 3.62 -10.86
N PHE A 101 17.63 4.33 -11.11
CA PHE A 101 16.82 4.07 -12.30
C PHE A 101 17.53 4.51 -13.58
N SER A 102 18.29 5.60 -13.54
CA SER A 102 19.03 6.08 -14.70
C SER A 102 20.23 5.20 -15.05
N SER A 103 20.71 4.37 -14.12
CA SER A 103 21.83 3.46 -14.36
C SER A 103 21.44 2.14 -15.02
N GLY A 104 20.16 1.96 -15.38
CA GLY A 104 19.67 0.75 -16.05
C GLY A 104 19.44 -0.44 -15.11
N LYS A 105 19.55 -0.24 -13.81
CA LYS A 105 19.25 -1.28 -12.83
C LYS A 105 17.74 -1.49 -12.70
N ARG A 106 17.35 -2.60 -12.05
CA ARG A 106 15.95 -2.92 -11.82
C ARG A 106 15.21 -1.74 -11.18
N LYS A 107 14.11 -1.32 -11.80
CA LYS A 107 13.33 -0.17 -11.35
C LYS A 107 12.33 -0.63 -10.29
N MET A 108 12.71 -0.44 -9.06
CA MET A 108 11.97 -0.88 -7.88
C MET A 108 12.15 0.14 -6.76
N ALA A 109 11.07 0.50 -6.11
CA ALA A 109 11.08 1.43 -4.99
C ALA A 109 10.12 0.94 -3.91
N PHE A 110 10.22 1.53 -2.71
CA PHE A 110 9.35 1.21 -1.58
C PHE A 110 8.80 2.47 -0.97
N VAL A 111 7.57 2.38 -0.47
CA VAL A 111 6.99 3.36 0.43
C VAL A 111 6.54 2.64 1.70
N THR A 112 6.42 3.37 2.80
CA THR A 112 6.02 2.80 4.09
C THR A 112 4.68 3.41 4.49
N ASP A 113 3.70 2.57 4.82
CA ASP A 113 2.39 3.03 5.23
C ASP A 113 2.39 3.56 6.68
N PRO A 114 1.29 4.15 7.18
CA PRO A 114 1.27 4.72 8.53
C PRO A 114 1.59 3.74 9.66
N ASP A 115 1.39 2.46 9.47
CA ASP A 115 1.65 1.44 10.49
C ASP A 115 3.03 0.80 10.36
N GLY A 116 3.73 1.05 9.27
CA GLY A 116 5.06 0.47 9.03
C GLY A 116 5.07 -0.66 8.01
N TYR A 117 3.94 -0.97 7.36
CA TYR A 117 3.94 -1.92 6.25
C TYR A 117 4.58 -1.30 5.03
N GLU A 118 5.46 -2.05 4.38
CA GLU A 118 6.09 -1.59 3.15
C GLU A 118 5.24 -1.95 1.94
N VAL A 119 5.22 -1.05 0.96
CA VAL A 119 4.63 -1.31 -0.35
C VAL A 119 5.74 -1.19 -1.39
N GLU A 120 5.99 -2.27 -2.09
CA GLU A 120 6.97 -2.31 -3.17
C GLU A 120 6.34 -1.78 -4.45
N ILE A 121 7.06 -0.92 -5.15
CA ILE A 121 6.62 -0.34 -6.41
C ILE A 121 7.54 -0.87 -7.51
N LEU A 122 6.97 -1.54 -8.49
CA LEU A 122 7.72 -2.17 -9.58
C LEU A 122 7.28 -1.59 -10.91
N GLU A 123 8.25 -1.26 -11.77
CA GLU A 123 7.92 -0.84 -13.13
C GLU A 123 7.57 -2.05 -13.98
N ARG A 124 6.45 -1.96 -14.69
CA ARG A 124 5.98 -2.98 -15.61
C ARG A 124 5.56 -2.34 -16.92
N SER A 125 5.97 -2.96 -18.00
CA SER A 125 5.56 -2.55 -19.34
C SER A 125 4.19 -3.11 -19.71
#